data_78cbc1eb26788ff7b238fd89e46e4c70
#
_entry.id   78cbc1eb26788ff7b238fd89e46e4c70
#
_cell.length_a   1.000
_cell.length_b   1.000
_cell.length_c   1.000
_cell.angle_alpha   90.00
_cell.angle_beta   90.00
_cell.angle_gamma   90.00
#
_symmetry.space_group_name_H-M   'P 1'
#
loop_
_entity.id
_entity.type
_entity.pdbx_description
1 polymer ?
#
loop_
_entity_poly.entity_id
_entity_poly.type
_entity_poly.pdbx_seq_one_letter_code
_entity_poly.pdbx_strand_id
1 'polypeptide(L)'
;ISAKEGIMPQTVEHLAILRLLNVTKIVVVLTMIDLVEASIVQKRKEEIKEFFKAEKIEIFPVSAYTGEGIQDLSTFLSKKAGEVEGKSIRGSFRMPIDRVFSVAGAGTIVTGTALSGRVFKSNTEAENEIKWVLYPEEREIRIRNIQVHGKDANCAYAGERIALNLQGVEKEQCYKGELIGEKGALQPSSLF
;
A
#
# COMPACT_ATOMS: atom_id res chain seq x y z
N ILE A 1 12.15 14.81 1.92
CA ILE A 1 13.18 15.61 2.60
C ILE A 1 12.73 17.06 2.57
N SER A 2 12.75 17.77 3.71
CA SER A 2 12.44 19.19 3.78
C SER A 2 13.63 20.03 3.28
N ALA A 3 13.40 21.04 2.45
CA ALA A 3 14.43 21.96 2.02
C ALA A 3 15.02 22.78 3.20
N LYS A 4 14.20 23.05 4.21
CA LYS A 4 14.58 23.76 5.43
C LYS A 4 15.54 22.93 6.30
N GLU A 5 15.24 21.67 6.52
CA GLU A 5 15.94 20.81 7.48
C GLU A 5 17.07 19.99 6.82
N GLY A 6 16.90 19.58 5.56
CA GLY A 6 17.83 18.71 4.86
C GLY A 6 17.69 17.23 5.24
N ILE A 7 18.81 16.49 5.14
CA ILE A 7 18.86 15.08 5.48
C ILE A 7 18.92 14.93 6.99
N MET A 8 17.87 14.38 7.59
CA MET A 8 17.73 14.15 9.02
C MET A 8 18.08 12.69 9.38
N PRO A 9 18.40 12.38 10.67
CA PRO A 9 18.66 11.00 11.10
C PRO A 9 17.58 10.01 10.69
N GLN A 10 16.29 10.39 10.80
CA GLN A 10 15.18 9.54 10.37
C GLN A 10 15.20 9.25 8.86
N THR A 11 15.68 10.18 8.03
CA THR A 11 15.85 9.95 6.59
C THR A 11 16.84 8.81 6.33
N VAL A 12 17.94 8.81 7.09
CA VAL A 12 18.98 7.76 7.00
C VAL A 12 18.44 6.41 7.44
N GLU A 13 17.73 6.38 8.56
CA GLU A 13 17.11 5.15 9.11
C GLU A 13 16.06 4.57 8.13
N HIS A 14 15.16 5.42 7.62
CA HIS A 14 14.14 4.98 6.67
C HIS A 14 14.77 4.45 5.38
N LEU A 15 15.82 5.09 4.87
CA LEU A 15 16.52 4.61 3.69
C LEU A 15 17.18 3.25 3.94
N ALA A 16 17.77 3.04 5.12
CA ALA A 16 18.34 1.76 5.50
C ALA A 16 17.27 0.65 5.53
N ILE A 17 16.07 0.95 6.06
CA ILE A 17 14.93 0.02 6.06
C ILE A 17 14.48 -0.29 4.63
N LEU A 18 14.35 0.72 3.76
CA LEU A 18 13.97 0.51 2.37
C LEU A 18 14.96 -0.40 1.63
N ARG A 19 16.26 -0.23 1.87
CA ARG A 19 17.31 -1.10 1.30
C ARG A 19 17.22 -2.53 1.82
N LEU A 20 16.99 -2.73 3.12
CA LEU A 20 16.76 -4.05 3.71
C LEU A 20 15.53 -4.75 3.10
N LEU A 21 14.51 -3.99 2.74
CA LEU A 21 13.31 -4.47 2.08
C LEU A 21 13.46 -4.63 0.55
N ASN A 22 14.68 -4.48 0.01
CA ASN A 22 14.99 -4.54 -1.42
C ASN A 22 14.15 -3.57 -2.29
N VAL A 23 13.81 -2.39 -1.75
CA VAL A 23 13.18 -1.33 -2.53
C VAL A 23 14.25 -0.66 -3.39
N THR A 24 14.25 -0.95 -4.68
CA THR A 24 15.29 -0.49 -5.62
C THR A 24 14.93 0.78 -6.39
N LYS A 25 13.64 1.13 -6.44
CA LYS A 25 13.17 2.33 -7.17
C LYS A 25 12.81 3.41 -6.15
N ILE A 26 13.71 4.37 -5.98
CA ILE A 26 13.57 5.47 -5.02
C ILE A 26 13.53 6.79 -5.78
N VAL A 27 12.63 7.66 -5.36
CA VAL A 27 12.50 9.05 -5.82
C VAL A 27 12.59 9.95 -4.59
N VAL A 28 13.32 11.02 -4.69
CA VAL A 28 13.42 12.01 -3.62
C VAL A 28 12.58 13.23 -3.94
N VAL A 29 11.67 13.56 -3.04
CA VAL A 29 10.90 14.81 -3.12
C VAL A 29 11.46 15.79 -2.09
N LEU A 30 12.01 16.92 -2.59
CA LEU A 30 12.51 18.01 -1.76
C LEU A 30 11.37 19.00 -1.54
N THR A 31 10.75 18.96 -0.37
CA THR A 31 9.53 19.71 -0.04
C THR A 31 9.85 21.07 0.59
N MET A 32 8.84 21.96 0.67
CA MET A 32 8.92 23.26 1.33
C MET A 32 9.97 24.19 0.71
N ILE A 33 10.11 24.16 -0.62
CA ILE A 33 11.07 25.02 -1.31
C ILE A 33 10.70 26.50 -1.24
N ASP A 34 9.43 26.81 -1.03
CA ASP A 34 8.90 28.17 -0.82
C ASP A 34 9.36 28.82 0.50
N LEU A 35 9.87 28.04 1.44
CA LEU A 35 10.32 28.53 2.76
C LEU A 35 11.82 28.85 2.81
N VAL A 36 12.54 28.67 1.70
CA VAL A 36 13.98 28.89 1.64
C VAL A 36 14.37 29.59 0.33
N GLU A 37 15.56 30.20 0.30
CA GLU A 37 16.11 30.79 -0.91
C GLU A 37 16.50 29.72 -1.95
N ALA A 38 16.50 30.08 -3.23
CA ALA A 38 16.88 29.18 -4.33
C ALA A 38 18.31 28.61 -4.18
N SER A 39 19.21 29.36 -3.59
CA SER A 39 20.57 28.94 -3.24
C SER A 39 20.58 27.75 -2.29
N ILE A 40 19.67 27.74 -1.29
CA ILE A 40 19.51 26.64 -0.33
C ILE A 40 18.90 25.41 -1.03
N VAL A 41 17.91 25.60 -1.89
CA VAL A 41 17.35 24.49 -2.69
C VAL A 41 18.44 23.79 -3.50
N GLN A 42 19.30 24.58 -4.17
CA GLN A 42 20.40 24.02 -4.96
C GLN A 42 21.41 23.28 -4.08
N LYS A 43 21.80 23.86 -2.95
CA LYS A 43 22.70 23.21 -1.98
C LYS A 43 22.10 21.88 -1.49
N ARG A 44 20.81 21.85 -1.15
CA ARG A 44 20.13 20.60 -0.72
C ARG A 44 20.10 19.53 -1.81
N LYS A 45 19.93 19.90 -3.08
CA LYS A 45 20.03 18.96 -4.21
C LYS A 45 21.43 18.33 -4.28
N GLU A 46 22.48 19.11 -4.07
CA GLU A 46 23.85 18.62 -4.09
C GLU A 46 24.13 17.68 -2.91
N GLU A 47 23.72 18.05 -1.69
CA GLU A 47 23.79 17.20 -0.50
C GLU A 47 23.06 15.86 -0.71
N ILE A 48 21.86 15.86 -1.30
CA ILE A 48 21.10 14.67 -1.62
C ILE A 48 21.83 13.81 -2.66
N LYS A 49 22.33 14.41 -3.74
CA LYS A 49 23.11 13.68 -4.75
C LYS A 49 24.35 13.02 -4.16
N GLU A 50 25.08 13.72 -3.28
CA GLU A 50 26.25 13.14 -2.60
C GLU A 50 25.86 12.01 -1.64
N PHE A 51 24.74 12.15 -0.92
CA PHE A 51 24.23 11.12 -0.03
C PHE A 51 23.82 9.83 -0.76
N PHE A 52 23.26 9.97 -1.97
CA PHE A 52 22.82 8.87 -2.82
C PHE A 52 23.82 8.53 -3.95
N LYS A 53 25.06 8.95 -3.88
CA LYS A 53 26.03 8.87 -4.98
C LYS A 53 26.19 7.50 -5.65
N ALA A 54 25.89 6.44 -4.94
CA ALA A 54 25.89 5.07 -5.47
C ALA A 54 24.58 4.70 -6.24
N GLU A 55 23.58 5.56 -6.22
CA GLU A 55 22.25 5.29 -6.78
C GLU A 55 21.86 6.39 -7.75
N LYS A 56 21.30 6.01 -8.90
CA LYS A 56 20.72 6.98 -9.84
C LYS A 56 19.33 7.37 -9.35
N ILE A 57 19.21 8.55 -8.73
CA ILE A 57 17.95 9.06 -8.19
C ILE A 57 17.43 10.26 -8.96
N GLU A 58 16.12 10.40 -9.03
CA GLU A 58 15.44 11.61 -9.45
C GLU A 58 15.09 12.46 -8.24
N ILE A 59 15.30 13.77 -8.32
CA ILE A 59 15.03 14.72 -7.24
C ILE A 59 14.03 15.75 -7.73
N PHE A 60 12.86 15.81 -7.09
CA PHE A 60 11.81 16.78 -7.40
C PHE A 60 11.70 17.83 -6.29
N PRO A 61 12.16 19.07 -6.53
CA PRO A 61 11.86 20.17 -5.63
C PRO A 61 10.41 20.60 -5.81
N VAL A 62 9.66 20.69 -4.70
CA VAL A 62 8.23 21.00 -4.73
C VAL A 62 7.81 21.89 -3.57
N SER A 63 6.77 22.68 -3.78
CA SER A 63 5.99 23.33 -2.74
C SER A 63 4.53 22.92 -2.86
N ALA A 64 3.99 22.29 -1.82
CA ALA A 64 2.56 21.98 -1.77
C ALA A 64 1.71 23.26 -1.57
N TYR A 65 2.32 24.33 -1.03
CA TYR A 65 1.63 25.59 -0.78
C TYR A 65 1.46 26.42 -2.06
N THR A 66 2.54 26.55 -2.86
CA THR A 66 2.52 27.33 -4.12
C THR A 66 2.11 26.49 -5.33
N GLY A 67 2.21 25.17 -5.24
CA GLY A 67 2.01 24.26 -6.37
C GLY A 67 3.26 24.06 -7.24
N GLU A 68 4.36 24.76 -6.96
CA GLU A 68 5.61 24.66 -7.72
C GLU A 68 6.15 23.22 -7.72
N GLY A 69 6.53 22.71 -8.89
CA GLY A 69 7.11 21.38 -9.09
C GLY A 69 6.13 20.20 -8.95
N ILE A 70 4.89 20.43 -8.49
CA ILE A 70 3.88 19.38 -8.28
C ILE A 70 3.50 18.71 -9.60
N GLN A 71 3.32 19.49 -10.67
CA GLN A 71 2.94 18.96 -11.97
C GLN A 71 4.03 18.04 -12.56
N ASP A 72 5.30 18.42 -12.43
CA ASP A 72 6.43 17.62 -12.92
C ASP A 72 6.53 16.30 -12.16
N LEU A 73 6.40 16.35 -10.82
CA LEU A 73 6.36 15.15 -9.98
C LEU A 73 5.19 14.24 -10.37
N SER A 74 3.98 14.80 -10.54
CA SER A 74 2.78 14.04 -10.91
C SER A 74 2.94 13.36 -12.27
N THR A 75 3.47 14.09 -13.26
CA THR A 75 3.73 13.56 -14.61
C THR A 75 4.75 12.44 -14.56
N PHE A 76 5.84 12.61 -13.80
CA PHE A 76 6.85 11.56 -13.62
C PHE A 76 6.27 10.31 -12.96
N LEU A 77 5.51 10.47 -11.86
CA LEU A 77 4.89 9.34 -11.15
C LEU A 77 3.88 8.61 -12.03
N SER A 78 3.05 9.33 -12.80
CA SER A 78 2.09 8.74 -13.74
C SER A 78 2.79 7.93 -14.82
N LYS A 79 3.88 8.45 -15.38
CA LYS A 79 4.71 7.72 -16.34
C LYS A 79 5.29 6.45 -15.72
N LYS A 80 5.86 6.55 -14.51
CA LYS A 80 6.45 5.41 -13.80
C LYS A 80 5.42 4.37 -13.40
N ALA A 81 4.23 4.79 -13.02
CA ALA A 81 3.11 3.88 -12.73
C ALA A 81 2.71 3.06 -13.97
N GLY A 82 2.73 3.66 -15.16
CA GLY A 82 2.46 2.95 -16.42
C GLY A 82 3.56 1.94 -16.83
N GLU A 83 4.78 2.10 -16.30
CA GLU A 83 5.91 1.17 -16.54
C GLU A 83 5.90 -0.05 -15.58
N VAL A 84 5.05 -0.03 -14.53
CA VAL A 84 4.98 -1.12 -13.56
C VAL A 84 4.00 -2.18 -14.07
N GLU A 85 4.49 -3.40 -14.22
CA GLU A 85 3.61 -4.54 -14.47
C GLU A 85 2.63 -4.71 -13.30
N GLY A 86 1.34 -4.75 -13.61
CA GLY A 86 0.30 -5.01 -12.62
C GLY A 86 0.52 -6.38 -11.96
N LYS A 87 0.15 -6.49 -10.69
CA LYS A 87 0.14 -7.79 -10.02
C LYS A 87 -0.82 -8.73 -10.75
N SER A 88 -0.47 -10.01 -10.80
CA SER A 88 -1.32 -11.01 -11.45
C SER A 88 -2.68 -11.11 -10.75
N ILE A 89 -3.74 -10.88 -11.52
CA ILE A 89 -5.12 -11.16 -11.11
C ILE A 89 -5.46 -12.66 -11.23
N ARG A 90 -4.53 -13.45 -11.75
CA ARG A 90 -4.69 -14.91 -11.87
C ARG A 90 -4.37 -15.59 -10.53
N GLY A 91 -5.01 -16.73 -10.30
CA GLY A 91 -4.86 -17.51 -9.07
C GLY A 91 -5.80 -17.06 -7.97
N SER A 92 -5.76 -17.77 -6.85
CA SER A 92 -6.64 -17.55 -5.70
C SER A 92 -6.34 -16.23 -5.01
N PHE A 93 -7.39 -15.60 -4.51
CA PHE A 93 -7.27 -14.36 -3.76
C PHE A 93 -6.50 -14.56 -2.46
N ARG A 94 -5.60 -13.62 -2.17
CA ARG A 94 -4.84 -13.57 -0.92
C ARG A 94 -4.66 -12.13 -0.48
N MET A 95 -5.09 -11.85 0.75
CA MET A 95 -4.93 -10.54 1.38
C MET A 95 -4.53 -10.69 2.84
N PRO A 96 -3.27 -10.39 3.22
CA PRO A 96 -2.90 -10.29 4.63
C PRO A 96 -3.58 -9.10 5.28
N ILE A 97 -4.06 -9.29 6.50
CA ILE A 97 -4.70 -8.27 7.32
C ILE A 97 -3.62 -7.40 7.98
N ASP A 98 -3.65 -6.09 7.73
CA ASP A 98 -2.76 -5.13 8.40
C ASP A 98 -3.44 -4.36 9.53
N ARG A 99 -4.77 -4.20 9.50
CA ARG A 99 -5.56 -3.55 10.56
C ARG A 99 -6.91 -4.22 10.71
N VAL A 100 -7.39 -4.25 11.95
CA VAL A 100 -8.74 -4.70 12.32
C VAL A 100 -9.39 -3.61 13.17
N PHE A 101 -10.60 -3.22 12.83
CA PHE A 101 -11.38 -2.26 13.61
C PHE A 101 -12.88 -2.54 13.47
N SER A 102 -13.67 -2.05 14.41
CA SER A 102 -15.12 -2.12 14.35
C SER A 102 -15.70 -0.73 14.09
N VAL A 103 -16.77 -0.70 13.30
CA VAL A 103 -17.55 0.52 13.04
C VAL A 103 -18.96 0.28 13.48
N ALA A 104 -19.52 1.19 14.29
CA ALA A 104 -20.87 1.12 14.79
C ALA A 104 -21.87 0.93 13.63
N GLY A 105 -22.70 -0.11 13.70
CA GLY A 105 -23.67 -0.47 12.64
C GLY A 105 -23.09 -1.20 11.42
N ALA A 106 -21.79 -1.22 11.24
CA ALA A 106 -21.14 -1.93 10.14
C ALA A 106 -20.48 -3.26 10.55
N GLY A 107 -20.10 -3.41 11.83
CA GLY A 107 -19.43 -4.62 12.33
C GLY A 107 -17.93 -4.60 12.14
N THR A 108 -17.33 -5.77 11.90
CA THR A 108 -15.89 -5.96 11.78
C THR A 108 -15.39 -5.54 10.40
N ILE A 109 -14.42 -4.63 10.39
CA ILE A 109 -13.75 -4.18 9.17
C ILE A 109 -12.26 -4.53 9.27
N VAL A 110 -11.74 -5.12 8.21
CA VAL A 110 -10.32 -5.40 8.08
C VAL A 110 -9.75 -4.68 6.86
N THR A 111 -8.50 -4.25 6.93
CA THR A 111 -7.78 -3.67 5.78
C THR A 111 -6.54 -4.47 5.46
N GLY A 112 -6.15 -4.41 4.19
CA GLY A 112 -4.96 -5.08 3.68
C GLY A 112 -4.69 -4.69 2.22
N THR A 113 -3.60 -5.21 1.69
CA THR A 113 -3.29 -5.12 0.27
C THR A 113 -3.41 -6.50 -0.37
N ALA A 114 -4.23 -6.62 -1.41
CA ALA A 114 -4.38 -7.87 -2.14
C ALA A 114 -3.05 -8.26 -2.81
N LEU A 115 -2.58 -9.47 -2.53
CA LEU A 115 -1.33 -10.00 -3.09
C LEU A 115 -1.54 -10.68 -4.43
N SER A 116 -2.68 -11.37 -4.61
CA SER A 116 -3.04 -12.11 -5.83
C SER A 116 -4.56 -12.24 -5.95
N GLY A 117 -5.04 -12.60 -7.14
CA GLY A 117 -6.43 -12.92 -7.40
C GLY A 117 -7.36 -11.70 -7.34
N ARG A 118 -8.62 -11.99 -7.06
CA ARG A 118 -9.70 -10.99 -6.95
C ARG A 118 -10.70 -11.41 -5.88
N VAL A 119 -11.37 -10.44 -5.27
CA VAL A 119 -12.38 -10.65 -4.24
C VAL A 119 -13.69 -9.96 -4.62
N PHE A 120 -14.81 -10.56 -4.26
CA PHE A 120 -16.17 -10.07 -4.51
C PHE A 120 -16.98 -10.02 -3.23
N LYS A 121 -18.09 -9.24 -3.24
CA LYS A 121 -19.09 -9.28 -2.18
C LYS A 121 -19.84 -10.61 -2.20
N SER A 122 -20.17 -11.16 -1.04
CA SER A 122 -20.81 -12.49 -0.91
C SER A 122 -22.30 -12.58 -1.34
N ASN A 123 -22.81 -11.62 -2.13
CA ASN A 123 -24.21 -11.54 -2.54
C ASN A 123 -24.42 -11.57 -4.05
N THR A 124 -23.41 -11.85 -4.87
CA THR A 124 -23.54 -11.90 -6.32
C THR A 124 -23.67 -13.34 -6.81
N GLU A 125 -24.46 -13.56 -7.87
CA GLU A 125 -24.75 -14.90 -8.40
C GLU A 125 -23.50 -15.68 -8.83
N ALA A 126 -22.43 -15.00 -9.20
CA ALA A 126 -21.11 -15.59 -9.52
C ALA A 126 -20.37 -16.18 -8.32
N GLU A 127 -20.86 -15.97 -7.09
CA GLU A 127 -20.13 -16.19 -5.83
C GLU A 127 -20.68 -17.31 -4.95
N ASN A 128 -21.77 -17.94 -5.34
CA ASN A 128 -22.35 -19.04 -4.55
C ASN A 128 -21.43 -20.25 -4.42
N GLU A 129 -20.30 -20.27 -5.16
CA GLU A 129 -19.32 -21.36 -5.12
C GLU A 129 -18.05 -20.99 -4.33
N ILE A 130 -17.73 -19.70 -4.12
CA ILE A 130 -16.50 -19.29 -3.43
C ILE A 130 -16.76 -19.05 -1.96
N LYS A 131 -16.14 -19.85 -1.10
CA LYS A 131 -16.13 -19.68 0.35
C LYS A 131 -14.89 -18.92 0.77
N TRP A 132 -15.09 -17.79 1.43
CA TRP A 132 -14.02 -16.97 2.00
C TRP A 132 -13.69 -17.45 3.41
N VAL A 133 -12.39 -17.49 3.73
CA VAL A 133 -11.91 -17.91 5.05
C VAL A 133 -10.79 -17.01 5.55
N LEU A 134 -10.63 -17.01 6.88
CA LEU A 134 -9.45 -16.49 7.58
C LEU A 134 -8.49 -17.66 7.84
N TYR A 135 -7.28 -17.53 7.32
CA TYR A 135 -6.19 -18.47 7.59
C TYR A 135 -5.36 -18.02 8.81
N PRO A 136 -4.77 -18.95 9.60
CA PRO A 136 -4.59 -20.38 9.25
C PRO A 136 -5.76 -21.30 9.60
N GLU A 137 -6.72 -20.89 10.45
CA GLU A 137 -7.77 -21.79 10.98
C GLU A 137 -8.88 -22.12 9.98
N GLU A 138 -8.86 -21.54 8.78
CA GLU A 138 -9.91 -21.65 7.76
C GLU A 138 -11.32 -21.28 8.29
N ARG A 139 -11.39 -20.27 9.16
CA ARG A 139 -12.64 -19.76 9.71
C ARG A 139 -13.47 -19.10 8.63
N GLU A 140 -14.66 -19.62 8.36
CA GLU A 140 -15.54 -19.11 7.31
C GLU A 140 -16.02 -17.69 7.64
N ILE A 141 -15.96 -16.81 6.65
CA ILE A 141 -16.39 -15.41 6.70
C ILE A 141 -17.28 -15.10 5.50
N ARG A 142 -18.07 -14.03 5.61
CA ARG A 142 -18.80 -13.44 4.49
C ARG A 142 -18.32 -12.00 4.28
N ILE A 143 -18.13 -11.61 3.04
CA ILE A 143 -17.73 -10.26 2.67
C ILE A 143 -18.99 -9.47 2.33
N ARG A 144 -19.44 -8.62 3.26
CA ARG A 144 -20.64 -7.80 3.12
C ARG A 144 -20.41 -6.59 2.22
N ASN A 145 -19.27 -5.92 2.37
CA ASN A 145 -18.90 -4.77 1.59
C ASN A 145 -17.40 -4.71 1.31
N ILE A 146 -17.05 -4.10 0.19
CA ILE A 146 -15.68 -3.88 -0.28
C ILE A 146 -15.51 -2.40 -0.53
N GLN A 147 -14.42 -1.83 -0.04
CA GLN A 147 -14.00 -0.47 -0.39
C GLN A 147 -12.59 -0.48 -0.94
N VAL A 148 -12.40 0.21 -2.05
CA VAL A 148 -11.11 0.43 -2.70
C VAL A 148 -10.89 1.95 -2.76
N HIS A 149 -9.76 2.42 -2.22
CA HIS A 149 -9.46 3.86 -2.12
C HIS A 149 -10.58 4.70 -1.47
N GLY A 150 -11.27 4.14 -0.46
CA GLY A 150 -12.35 4.81 0.27
C GLY A 150 -13.69 4.88 -0.47
N LYS A 151 -13.81 4.20 -1.62
CA LYS A 151 -15.07 4.12 -2.40
C LYS A 151 -15.59 2.69 -2.39
N ASP A 152 -16.90 2.55 -2.32
CA ASP A 152 -17.56 1.24 -2.43
C ASP A 152 -17.31 0.61 -3.81
N ALA A 153 -16.97 -0.67 -3.79
CA ALA A 153 -16.72 -1.47 -4.99
C ALA A 153 -17.45 -2.81 -4.88
N ASN A 154 -17.76 -3.42 -6.04
CA ASN A 154 -18.35 -4.76 -6.09
C ASN A 154 -17.27 -5.85 -6.08
N CYS A 155 -16.07 -5.53 -6.57
CA CYS A 155 -14.90 -6.40 -6.56
C CYS A 155 -13.63 -5.58 -6.33
N ALA A 156 -12.56 -6.28 -5.93
CA ALA A 156 -11.23 -5.70 -5.83
C ALA A 156 -10.18 -6.71 -6.30
N TYR A 157 -9.03 -6.21 -6.73
CA TYR A 157 -8.01 -6.96 -7.45
C TYR A 157 -6.65 -6.92 -6.76
N ALA A 158 -5.78 -7.85 -7.15
CA ALA A 158 -4.39 -7.88 -6.73
C ALA A 158 -3.70 -6.52 -6.95
N GLY A 159 -2.96 -6.07 -5.94
CA GLY A 159 -2.27 -4.77 -5.92
C GLY A 159 -3.06 -3.65 -5.25
N GLU A 160 -4.37 -3.77 -5.12
CA GLU A 160 -5.20 -2.75 -4.50
C GLU A 160 -5.15 -2.82 -2.97
N ARG A 161 -5.22 -1.63 -2.34
CA ARG A 161 -5.47 -1.53 -0.91
C ARG A 161 -6.96 -1.51 -0.65
N ILE A 162 -7.41 -2.48 0.15
CA ILE A 162 -8.81 -2.85 0.28
C ILE A 162 -9.25 -2.76 1.75
N ALA A 163 -10.47 -2.31 1.99
CA ALA A 163 -11.18 -2.52 3.24
C ALA A 163 -12.32 -3.49 2.98
N LEU A 164 -12.39 -4.55 3.77
CA LEU A 164 -13.45 -5.56 3.72
C LEU A 164 -14.29 -5.50 5.00
N ASN A 165 -15.60 -5.36 4.84
CA ASN A 165 -16.56 -5.52 5.92
C ASN A 165 -16.91 -7.00 6.01
N LEU A 166 -16.56 -7.62 7.14
CA LEU A 166 -16.74 -9.04 7.39
C LEU A 166 -18.00 -9.30 8.22
N GLN A 167 -18.71 -10.36 7.86
CA GLN A 167 -19.81 -10.92 8.62
C GLN A 167 -19.48 -12.34 9.04
N GLY A 168 -19.90 -12.72 10.25
CA GLY A 168 -19.65 -14.05 10.82
C GLY A 168 -18.42 -14.11 11.73
N VAL A 169 -17.73 -12.97 11.92
CA VAL A 169 -16.60 -12.86 12.85
C VAL A 169 -16.64 -11.54 13.61
N GLU A 170 -16.31 -11.58 14.89
CA GLU A 170 -16.14 -10.42 15.75
C GLU A 170 -14.70 -9.87 15.61
N LYS A 171 -14.53 -8.59 15.99
CA LYS A 171 -13.22 -7.92 15.91
C LYS A 171 -12.13 -8.68 16.67
N GLU A 172 -12.47 -9.20 17.85
CA GLU A 172 -11.58 -9.93 18.75
C GLU A 172 -11.15 -11.30 18.20
N GLN A 173 -11.81 -11.75 17.14
CA GLN A 173 -11.52 -13.00 16.44
C GLN A 173 -10.67 -12.80 15.19
N CYS A 174 -10.35 -11.55 14.85
CA CYS A 174 -9.52 -11.20 13.69
C CYS A 174 -8.22 -10.58 14.15
N TYR A 175 -7.10 -11.01 13.60
CA TYR A 175 -5.78 -10.55 14.02
C TYR A 175 -4.98 -10.01 12.83
N LYS A 176 -4.16 -9.01 13.12
CA LYS A 176 -3.15 -8.55 12.16
C LYS A 176 -2.19 -9.70 11.84
N GLY A 177 -1.96 -9.94 10.55
CA GLY A 177 -1.12 -11.03 10.06
C GLY A 177 -1.90 -12.25 9.59
N GLU A 178 -3.16 -12.43 9.99
CA GLU A 178 -4.04 -13.41 9.36
C GLU A 178 -4.23 -13.09 7.88
N LEU A 179 -4.60 -14.09 7.10
CA LEU A 179 -4.76 -13.94 5.67
C LEU A 179 -6.18 -14.31 5.25
N ILE A 180 -6.81 -13.44 4.47
CA ILE A 180 -8.08 -13.74 3.82
C ILE A 180 -7.80 -14.40 2.47
N GLY A 181 -8.48 -15.51 2.22
CA GLY A 181 -8.38 -16.26 0.98
C GLY A 181 -9.59 -17.14 0.71
N GLU A 182 -9.56 -17.82 -0.42
CA GLU A 182 -10.54 -18.84 -0.79
C GLU A 182 -10.29 -20.10 0.04
N LYS A 183 -11.36 -20.78 0.49
CA LYS A 183 -11.25 -22.02 1.26
C LYS A 183 -10.49 -23.09 0.48
N GLY A 184 -9.52 -23.72 1.13
CA GLY A 184 -8.68 -24.77 0.52
C GLY A 184 -7.63 -24.28 -0.49
N ALA A 185 -7.53 -22.95 -0.73
CA ALA A 185 -6.53 -22.41 -1.65
C ALA A 185 -5.11 -22.39 -1.08
N LEU A 186 -4.97 -22.47 0.23
CA LEU A 186 -3.68 -22.45 0.92
C LEU A 186 -3.60 -23.64 1.86
N GLN A 187 -2.41 -24.26 1.90
CA GLN A 187 -2.08 -25.26 2.89
C GLN A 187 -1.05 -24.69 3.86
N PRO A 188 -1.29 -24.77 5.18
CA PRO A 188 -0.28 -24.40 6.16
C PRO A 188 0.98 -25.24 5.93
N SER A 189 2.15 -24.59 5.97
CA SER A 189 3.44 -25.28 5.88
C SER A 189 4.21 -25.08 7.18
N SER A 190 4.80 -26.14 7.67
CA SER A 190 5.73 -26.13 8.82
C SER A 190 7.20 -26.05 8.37
N LEU A 191 7.46 -25.91 7.07
CA LEU A 191 8.80 -25.70 6.53
C LEU A 191 9.18 -24.23 6.64
N PHE A 192 10.20 -23.94 7.40
CA PHE A 192 10.86 -22.65 7.53
C PHE A 192 12.18 -22.66 6.77
#